data_3586e49dbc081d0fcdb967d987c12a0e
#
_entry.id   3586e49dbc081d0fcdb967d987c12a0e
#
_cell.length_a   1.000
_cell.length_b   1.000
_cell.length_c   1.000
_cell.angle_alpha   90.00
_cell.angle_beta   90.00
_cell.angle_gamma   90.00
#
_symmetry.space_group_name_H-M   'P 1'
#
loop_
_entity.id
_entity.type
_entity.pdbx_description
1 polymer ?
#
loop_
_entity_poly.entity_id
_entity_poly.type
_entity_poly.pdbx_seq_one_letter_code
_entity_poly.pdbx_strand_id
1 'polypeptide(L)'
;MKFILGKKIGMTQIWKDEKVIPVTKVKAGPCVVSQVKSEKKDSYTAIQLGFENKREKLVKKPQKGHFKKAGINLRYVKEFRLAKGEEENFVPGMIIKADIFEEGNKVDATAFSKGRGFQGVVKRYNFAGAPKTHGTKDQHRMPGSAGAMGVGRIFKGKRSPGRMGNDQITTKNLEIAGVDPEEGVLLIKGAIAGANGNLVCLKGEGELVLENPNNQSESEEAGKKEEKQPETETSAAPEETQKKQETEETKEEKEIKTESATPDSEQGEVKK
;
A
#
# COMPACT_ATOMS: atom_id res chain seq x y z
N MET A 1 0.63 20.20 -1.75
CA MET A 1 -0.34 19.30 -1.10
C MET A 1 0.37 18.01 -0.69
N LYS A 2 0.35 17.63 0.62
CA LYS A 2 0.95 16.37 1.12
C LYS A 2 -0.02 15.20 0.91
N PHE A 3 0.47 14.04 0.46
CA PHE A 3 -0.35 12.83 0.31
C PHE A 3 0.47 11.55 0.42
N ILE A 4 -0.13 10.51 0.98
CA ILE A 4 0.50 9.20 1.14
C ILE A 4 -0.55 8.08 1.17
N LEU A 5 -0.15 6.88 0.80
CA LEU A 5 -0.93 5.66 1.00
C LEU A 5 -0.46 4.95 2.25
N GLY A 6 -1.40 4.42 3.01
CA GLY A 6 -1.11 3.65 4.19
C GLY A 6 -2.09 2.50 4.39
N LYS A 7 -1.84 1.71 5.41
CA LYS A 7 -2.66 0.57 5.83
C LYS A 7 -3.04 0.72 7.28
N LYS A 8 -4.33 0.65 7.57
CA LYS A 8 -4.83 0.69 8.93
C LYS A 8 -4.37 -0.55 9.69
N ILE A 9 -3.60 -0.37 10.75
CA ILE A 9 -3.17 -1.46 11.63
C ILE A 9 -4.26 -1.74 12.67
N GLY A 10 -4.67 -0.71 13.42
CA GLY A 10 -5.62 -0.82 14.51
C GLY A 10 -5.87 0.51 15.18
N MET A 11 -6.52 0.46 16.32
CA MET A 11 -6.70 1.63 17.19
C MET A 11 -6.01 1.37 18.52
N THR A 12 -5.47 2.42 19.10
CA THR A 12 -4.84 2.44 20.42
C THR A 12 -5.16 3.77 21.10
N GLN A 13 -4.62 3.98 22.26
CA GLN A 13 -4.71 5.25 22.97
C GLN A 13 -3.30 5.72 23.35
N ILE A 14 -3.12 7.01 23.37
CA ILE A 14 -1.88 7.68 23.83
C ILE A 14 -2.24 8.68 24.94
N TRP A 15 -1.31 8.91 25.83
CA TRP A 15 -1.42 9.93 26.84
C TRP A 15 -0.72 11.20 26.33
N LYS A 16 -1.40 12.32 26.33
CA LYS A 16 -0.85 13.63 26.03
C LYS A 16 -1.46 14.63 27.00
N ASP A 17 -0.62 15.36 27.73
CA ASP A 17 -1.05 16.38 28.71
C ASP A 17 -2.12 15.83 29.71
N GLU A 18 -1.83 14.69 30.34
CA GLU A 18 -2.71 14.00 31.29
C GLU A 18 -4.07 13.52 30.71
N LYS A 19 -4.27 13.67 29.41
CA LYS A 19 -5.48 13.24 28.71
C LYS A 19 -5.24 12.00 27.86
N VAL A 20 -6.18 11.07 27.90
CA VAL A 20 -6.17 9.90 27.02
C VAL A 20 -6.77 10.30 25.68
N ILE A 21 -5.99 10.15 24.60
CA ILE A 21 -6.42 10.45 23.24
C ILE A 21 -6.53 9.13 22.46
N PRO A 22 -7.72 8.78 21.92
CA PRO A 22 -7.85 7.63 21.05
C PRO A 22 -7.21 7.91 19.69
N VAL A 23 -6.34 7.01 19.24
CA VAL A 23 -5.65 7.15 17.97
C VAL A 23 -5.78 5.90 17.10
N THR A 24 -5.80 6.12 15.80
CA THR A 24 -5.71 5.05 14.81
C THR A 24 -4.26 4.95 14.30
N LYS A 25 -3.66 3.77 14.42
CA LYS A 25 -2.34 3.46 13.84
C LYS A 25 -2.48 3.17 12.35
N VAL A 26 -1.78 3.93 11.53
CA VAL A 26 -1.71 3.74 10.09
C VAL A 26 -0.25 3.56 9.67
N LYS A 27 0.10 2.40 9.11
CA LYS A 27 1.40 2.20 8.48
C LYS A 27 1.39 2.94 7.16
N ALA A 28 2.09 4.05 7.08
CA ALA A 28 2.14 4.96 5.95
C ALA A 28 3.49 4.84 5.23
N GLY A 29 3.46 4.51 3.95
CA GLY A 29 4.69 4.37 3.17
C GLY A 29 5.56 3.14 3.50
N PRO A 30 6.73 3.03 2.87
CA PRO A 30 7.16 3.86 1.74
C PRO A 30 6.25 3.68 0.51
N CYS A 31 5.91 4.80 -0.13
CA CYS A 31 5.13 4.82 -1.37
C CYS A 31 6.03 5.17 -2.54
N VAL A 32 5.84 4.51 -3.67
CA VAL A 32 6.64 4.73 -4.88
C VAL A 32 5.78 5.37 -5.96
N VAL A 33 6.30 6.40 -6.62
CA VAL A 33 5.65 7.02 -7.78
C VAL A 33 5.77 6.06 -8.96
N SER A 34 4.64 5.51 -9.43
CA SER A 34 4.61 4.59 -10.56
C SER A 34 4.49 5.31 -11.91
N GLN A 35 3.71 6.38 -11.96
CA GLN A 35 3.47 7.17 -13.16
C GLN A 35 3.09 8.60 -12.81
N VAL A 36 3.56 9.53 -13.60
CA VAL A 36 3.13 10.93 -13.60
C VAL A 36 2.25 11.16 -14.83
N LYS A 37 1.07 11.71 -14.62
CA LYS A 37 0.11 12.06 -15.65
C LYS A 37 0.12 13.56 -15.88
N SER A 38 0.26 13.97 -17.13
CA SER A 38 0.28 15.37 -17.55
C SER A 38 -0.94 15.72 -18.39
N GLU A 39 -1.36 16.96 -18.35
CA GLU A 39 -2.52 17.45 -19.09
C GLU A 39 -2.40 17.20 -20.61
N LYS A 40 -1.19 17.28 -21.16
CA LYS A 40 -0.92 17.08 -22.60
C LYS A 40 -1.22 15.67 -23.10
N LYS A 41 -1.02 14.64 -22.26
CA LYS A 41 -1.17 13.22 -22.64
C LYS A 41 -2.45 12.59 -22.11
N ASP A 42 -2.80 12.92 -20.87
CA ASP A 42 -3.87 12.25 -20.12
C ASP A 42 -5.10 13.14 -19.90
N SER A 43 -5.08 14.40 -20.37
CA SER A 43 -6.14 15.40 -20.19
C SER A 43 -6.36 15.85 -18.75
N TYR A 44 -5.52 15.43 -17.82
CA TYR A 44 -5.52 15.88 -16.42
C TYR A 44 -4.17 15.63 -15.77
N THR A 45 -3.90 16.38 -14.72
CA THR A 45 -2.66 16.27 -13.93
C THR A 45 -2.86 15.42 -12.70
N ALA A 46 -2.08 14.35 -12.56
CA ALA A 46 -2.14 13.46 -11.43
C ALA A 46 -0.84 12.66 -11.25
N ILE A 47 -0.62 12.18 -10.04
CA ILE A 47 0.43 11.21 -9.74
C ILE A 47 -0.19 9.90 -9.33
N GLN A 48 0.35 8.84 -9.86
CA GLN A 48 0.00 7.50 -9.47
C GLN A 48 1.02 6.97 -8.46
N LEU A 49 0.56 6.75 -7.23
CA LEU A 49 1.35 6.17 -6.15
C LEU A 49 1.06 4.69 -5.99
N GLY A 50 2.11 3.95 -5.72
CA GLY A 50 2.02 2.55 -5.34
C GLY A 50 2.49 2.29 -3.92
N PHE A 51 1.86 1.32 -3.26
CA PHE A 51 2.11 0.94 -1.89
C PHE A 51 2.15 -0.58 -1.73
N GLU A 52 2.98 -1.08 -0.84
CA GLU A 52 3.31 -2.50 -0.61
C GLU A 52 3.86 -3.23 -1.84
N ASN A 53 4.93 -3.98 -1.65
CA ASN A 53 5.50 -4.81 -2.70
C ASN A 53 4.63 -6.04 -2.96
N LYS A 54 4.49 -6.40 -4.22
CA LYS A 54 3.79 -7.60 -4.67
C LYS A 54 4.77 -8.63 -5.21
N ARG A 55 4.66 -9.87 -4.76
CA ARG A 55 5.51 -10.98 -5.23
C ARG A 55 5.41 -11.10 -6.76
N GLU A 56 6.54 -11.27 -7.42
CA GLU A 56 6.63 -11.28 -8.89
C GLU A 56 5.73 -12.33 -9.55
N LYS A 57 5.62 -13.52 -8.93
CA LYS A 57 4.74 -14.61 -9.39
C LYS A 57 3.25 -14.22 -9.49
N LEU A 58 2.81 -13.22 -8.72
CA LEU A 58 1.42 -12.75 -8.69
C LEU A 58 1.16 -11.56 -9.62
N VAL A 59 2.19 -11.05 -10.30
CA VAL A 59 2.08 -9.87 -11.18
C VAL A 59 1.87 -10.33 -12.62
N LYS A 60 0.79 -9.86 -13.26
CA LYS A 60 0.48 -10.16 -14.66
C LYS A 60 1.41 -9.38 -15.60
N LYS A 61 1.64 -9.89 -16.82
CA LYS A 61 2.50 -9.25 -17.85
C LYS A 61 2.20 -7.76 -18.06
N PRO A 62 0.93 -7.29 -18.23
CA PRO A 62 0.65 -5.86 -18.38
C PRO A 62 1.07 -5.03 -17.16
N GLN A 63 0.87 -5.55 -15.93
CA GLN A 63 1.30 -4.88 -14.70
C GLN A 63 2.82 -4.77 -14.62
N LYS A 64 3.57 -5.82 -15.01
CA LYS A 64 5.04 -5.76 -15.08
C LYS A 64 5.51 -4.66 -16.04
N GLY A 65 4.87 -4.54 -17.21
CA GLY A 65 5.14 -3.48 -18.16
C GLY A 65 4.86 -2.08 -17.60
N HIS A 66 3.74 -1.92 -16.88
CA HIS A 66 3.35 -0.66 -16.25
C HIS A 66 4.36 -0.22 -15.17
N PHE A 67 4.79 -1.15 -14.32
CA PHE A 67 5.72 -0.87 -13.23
C PHE A 67 7.19 -0.84 -13.64
N LYS A 68 7.53 -1.11 -14.91
CA LYS A 68 8.92 -1.13 -15.39
C LYS A 68 9.66 0.19 -15.12
N LYS A 69 8.97 1.33 -15.24
CA LYS A 69 9.55 2.65 -14.96
C LYS A 69 9.79 2.91 -13.47
N ALA A 70 8.96 2.32 -12.61
CA ALA A 70 9.09 2.45 -11.15
C ALA A 70 10.08 1.44 -10.55
N GLY A 71 10.50 0.41 -11.29
CA GLY A 71 11.46 -0.62 -10.84
C GLY A 71 10.91 -1.62 -9.82
N ILE A 72 9.71 -1.40 -9.26
CA ILE A 72 9.14 -2.18 -8.15
C ILE A 72 7.72 -2.60 -8.48
N ASN A 73 7.38 -3.88 -8.22
CA ASN A 73 6.03 -4.39 -8.38
C ASN A 73 5.15 -4.01 -7.19
N LEU A 74 4.11 -3.21 -7.44
CA LEU A 74 3.27 -2.63 -6.41
C LEU A 74 1.94 -3.39 -6.26
N ARG A 75 1.45 -3.47 -5.02
CA ARG A 75 0.20 -4.17 -4.69
C ARG A 75 -1.02 -3.26 -4.80
N TYR A 76 -0.95 -2.09 -4.20
CA TYR A 76 -1.98 -1.08 -4.22
C TYR A 76 -1.50 0.10 -5.05
N VAL A 77 -2.37 0.58 -5.92
CA VAL A 77 -2.08 1.74 -6.77
C VAL A 77 -3.26 2.69 -6.69
N LYS A 78 -2.99 3.97 -6.43
CA LYS A 78 -3.99 5.04 -6.37
C LYS A 78 -3.45 6.31 -6.98
N GLU A 79 -4.34 7.10 -7.55
CA GLU A 79 -4.03 8.39 -8.13
C GLU A 79 -4.40 9.54 -7.21
N PHE A 80 -3.54 10.52 -7.17
CA PHE A 80 -3.78 11.79 -6.50
C PHE A 80 -3.71 12.89 -7.55
N ARG A 81 -4.78 13.65 -7.67
CA ARG A 81 -4.83 14.81 -8.55
C ARG A 81 -4.00 15.94 -7.97
N LEU A 82 -3.24 16.60 -8.83
CA LEU A 82 -2.40 17.74 -8.51
C LEU A 82 -2.95 19.03 -9.16
N ALA A 83 -2.49 20.15 -8.66
CA ALA A 83 -2.64 21.41 -9.38
C ALA A 83 -1.76 21.43 -10.63
N LYS A 84 -2.12 22.26 -11.61
CA LYS A 84 -1.33 22.40 -12.84
C LYS A 84 0.07 22.93 -12.54
N GLY A 85 1.08 22.28 -13.09
CA GLY A 85 2.48 22.64 -12.91
C GLY A 85 3.20 21.93 -11.77
N GLU A 86 2.48 21.32 -10.82
CA GLU A 86 3.11 20.53 -9.74
C GLU A 86 3.65 19.17 -10.22
N GLU A 87 3.25 18.72 -11.41
CA GLU A 87 3.70 17.44 -11.96
C GLU A 87 5.19 17.38 -12.27
N GLU A 88 5.82 18.52 -12.55
CA GLU A 88 7.23 18.62 -12.92
C GLU A 88 8.17 18.22 -11.78
N ASN A 89 7.69 18.32 -10.54
CA ASN A 89 8.47 17.97 -9.35
C ASN A 89 8.57 16.45 -9.12
N PHE A 90 7.85 15.64 -9.89
CA PHE A 90 7.77 14.20 -9.65
C PHE A 90 8.34 13.38 -10.80
N VAL A 91 9.16 12.40 -10.44
CA VAL A 91 9.75 11.45 -11.39
C VAL A 91 9.30 10.03 -11.02
N PRO A 92 8.95 9.17 -11.98
CA PRO A 92 8.68 7.76 -11.71
C PRO A 92 9.85 7.09 -10.99
N GLY A 93 9.58 6.36 -9.92
CA GLY A 93 10.58 5.74 -9.05
C GLY A 93 10.87 6.51 -7.75
N MET A 94 10.46 7.77 -7.63
CA MET A 94 10.59 8.51 -6.38
C MET A 94 9.86 7.83 -5.22
N ILE A 95 10.45 7.91 -4.03
CA ILE A 95 9.93 7.31 -2.80
C ILE A 95 9.40 8.42 -1.89
N ILE A 96 8.19 8.22 -1.41
CA ILE A 96 7.52 9.11 -0.44
C ILE A 96 7.41 8.35 0.88
N LYS A 97 8.02 8.87 1.94
CA LYS A 97 8.00 8.32 3.29
C LYS A 97 7.00 9.03 4.20
N ALA A 98 6.76 8.49 5.38
CA ALA A 98 5.86 9.06 6.38
C ALA A 98 6.36 10.41 6.97
N ASP A 99 7.66 10.66 6.88
CA ASP A 99 8.38 11.81 7.47
C ASP A 99 7.92 13.16 6.92
N ILE A 100 7.18 13.16 5.80
CA ILE A 100 6.56 14.39 5.27
C ILE A 100 5.46 14.96 6.16
N PHE A 101 4.96 14.16 7.11
CA PHE A 101 3.94 14.58 8.07
C PHE A 101 4.57 14.85 9.43
N GLU A 102 4.10 15.91 10.07
CA GLU A 102 4.51 16.34 11.40
C GLU A 102 3.35 16.22 12.38
N GLU A 103 3.67 16.19 13.67
CA GLU A 103 2.64 16.27 14.71
C GLU A 103 1.83 17.56 14.61
N GLY A 104 0.53 17.45 14.83
CA GLY A 104 -0.39 18.59 14.75
C GLY A 104 -0.90 18.88 13.33
N ASN A 105 -0.31 18.30 12.28
CA ASN A 105 -0.81 18.48 10.92
C ASN A 105 -2.23 17.89 10.79
N LYS A 106 -3.08 18.59 10.04
CA LYS A 106 -4.43 18.12 9.71
C LYS A 106 -4.42 17.33 8.43
N VAL A 107 -5.10 16.17 8.45
CA VAL A 107 -5.19 15.27 7.31
C VAL A 107 -6.61 14.80 7.06
N ASP A 108 -6.93 14.59 5.80
CA ASP A 108 -8.14 13.94 5.33
C ASP A 108 -7.84 12.47 5.04
N ALA A 109 -8.54 11.56 5.73
CA ALA A 109 -8.38 10.13 5.57
C ALA A 109 -9.53 9.54 4.74
N THR A 110 -9.21 9.04 3.56
CA THR A 110 -10.16 8.38 2.66
C THR A 110 -9.94 6.87 2.68
N ALA A 111 -10.97 6.11 3.03
CA ALA A 111 -10.91 4.65 3.07
C ALA A 111 -12.29 4.03 2.75
N PHE A 112 -12.31 2.72 2.51
CA PHE A 112 -13.55 1.98 2.32
C PHE A 112 -14.11 1.51 3.66
N SER A 113 -15.38 1.78 3.93
CA SER A 113 -16.07 1.32 5.13
C SER A 113 -16.19 -0.21 5.17
N LYS A 114 -16.44 -0.76 6.37
CA LYS A 114 -16.72 -2.19 6.52
C LYS A 114 -18.01 -2.55 5.77
N GLY A 115 -17.96 -3.56 4.90
CA GLY A 115 -19.14 -4.09 4.23
C GLY A 115 -20.08 -4.78 5.24
N ARG A 116 -21.39 -4.58 5.09
CA ARG A 116 -22.43 -5.18 5.92
C ARG A 116 -23.37 -6.11 5.13
N GLY A 117 -23.04 -6.34 3.86
CA GLY A 117 -23.87 -7.16 2.97
C GLY A 117 -25.20 -6.51 2.60
N PHE A 118 -26.19 -7.33 2.23
CA PHE A 118 -27.55 -6.88 1.94
C PHE A 118 -28.30 -6.61 3.26
N GLN A 119 -28.82 -5.39 3.42
CA GLN A 119 -29.50 -4.97 4.64
C GLN A 119 -30.91 -4.46 4.34
N GLY A 120 -31.81 -4.74 5.27
CA GLY A 120 -33.18 -4.20 5.26
C GLY A 120 -33.19 -2.69 5.60
N VAL A 121 -34.32 -2.05 5.33
CA VAL A 121 -34.50 -0.60 5.47
C VAL A 121 -34.33 -0.10 6.89
N VAL A 122 -34.68 -0.90 7.91
CA VAL A 122 -34.52 -0.53 9.32
C VAL A 122 -33.04 -0.30 9.64
N LYS A 123 -32.15 -1.23 9.26
CA LYS A 123 -30.72 -1.08 9.53
C LYS A 123 -30.01 -0.10 8.58
N ARG A 124 -30.47 -0.07 7.31
CA ARG A 124 -29.82 0.75 6.28
C ARG A 124 -30.18 2.23 6.39
N TYR A 125 -31.43 2.54 6.74
CA TYR A 125 -31.97 3.90 6.73
C TYR A 125 -32.69 4.30 8.03
N ASN A 126 -32.62 3.49 9.06
CA ASN A 126 -33.28 3.72 10.38
C ASN A 126 -34.79 3.90 10.27
N PHE A 127 -35.46 3.12 9.39
CA PHE A 127 -36.91 3.11 9.35
C PHE A 127 -37.49 2.55 10.66
N ALA A 128 -38.56 3.13 11.15
CA ALA A 128 -39.24 2.68 12.40
C ALA A 128 -39.79 1.24 12.27
N GLY A 129 -40.25 0.87 11.08
CA GLY A 129 -41.00 -0.37 10.88
C GLY A 129 -42.43 -0.28 11.40
N ALA A 130 -43.12 -1.42 11.49
CA ALA A 130 -44.43 -1.51 12.05
C ALA A 130 -44.39 -1.84 13.56
N PRO A 131 -45.45 -1.54 14.35
CA PRO A 131 -45.57 -1.92 15.74
C PRO A 131 -45.39 -3.43 15.94
N LYS A 132 -44.80 -3.86 17.05
CA LYS A 132 -44.63 -5.28 17.37
C LYS A 132 -45.91 -5.99 17.79
N THR A 133 -46.93 -5.23 18.20
CA THR A 133 -48.23 -5.68 18.68
C THR A 133 -49.34 -5.12 17.80
N HIS A 134 -50.59 -5.23 18.20
CA HIS A 134 -51.78 -4.71 17.50
C HIS A 134 -51.98 -5.29 16.09
N GLY A 135 -51.80 -6.61 15.92
CA GLY A 135 -52.13 -7.33 14.70
C GLY A 135 -51.07 -7.36 13.63
N THR A 136 -49.91 -6.78 13.87
CA THR A 136 -48.77 -6.89 12.94
C THR A 136 -48.12 -8.27 13.09
N LYS A 137 -48.24 -9.16 12.09
CA LYS A 137 -47.61 -10.50 12.09
C LYS A 137 -46.17 -10.41 11.62
N ASP A 138 -45.91 -10.61 10.34
CA ASP A 138 -44.57 -10.78 9.77
C ASP A 138 -43.95 -9.48 9.24
N GLN A 139 -44.68 -8.37 9.26
CA GLN A 139 -44.32 -7.12 8.60
C GLN A 139 -43.59 -6.09 9.47
N HIS A 140 -43.07 -6.52 10.63
CA HIS A 140 -42.43 -5.59 11.60
C HIS A 140 -41.28 -4.77 11.05
N ARG A 141 -40.50 -5.33 10.14
CA ARG A 141 -39.28 -4.70 9.62
C ARG A 141 -39.33 -4.39 8.13
N MET A 142 -40.51 -4.29 7.55
CA MET A 142 -40.73 -3.99 6.16
C MET A 142 -40.67 -2.49 5.85
N PRO A 143 -40.37 -2.11 4.57
CA PRO A 143 -40.27 -0.70 4.16
C PRO A 143 -41.59 0.07 4.15
N GLY A 144 -42.73 -0.64 4.16
CA GLY A 144 -44.05 -0.05 3.98
C GLY A 144 -44.35 0.28 2.50
N SER A 145 -45.30 1.16 2.25
CA SER A 145 -45.72 1.56 0.91
C SER A 145 -44.58 2.18 0.08
N ALA A 146 -44.49 1.79 -1.16
CA ALA A 146 -43.50 2.33 -2.07
C ALA A 146 -43.94 3.56 -2.87
N GLY A 147 -45.22 3.90 -2.83
CA GLY A 147 -45.79 5.05 -3.54
C GLY A 147 -47.28 5.13 -3.45
N ALA A 148 -47.89 6.14 -4.07
CA ALA A 148 -49.30 6.35 -4.21
C ALA A 148 -49.76 6.16 -5.68
N MET A 149 -51.06 6.01 -5.88
CA MET A 149 -51.67 5.63 -7.15
C MET A 149 -51.53 6.67 -8.28
N GLY A 150 -51.25 7.94 -7.98
CA GLY A 150 -51.23 9.00 -8.98
C GLY A 150 -50.07 9.01 -9.98
N VAL A 151 -48.93 8.39 -9.67
CA VAL A 151 -47.71 8.46 -10.52
C VAL A 151 -47.42 7.17 -11.28
N GLY A 152 -48.03 6.04 -10.92
CA GLY A 152 -47.84 4.73 -11.56
C GLY A 152 -46.41 4.15 -11.53
N ARG A 153 -45.45 4.81 -10.89
CA ARG A 153 -44.04 4.37 -10.79
C ARG A 153 -43.42 4.71 -9.43
N ILE A 154 -42.41 3.94 -9.07
CA ILE A 154 -41.58 4.25 -7.89
C ILE A 154 -40.59 5.35 -8.26
N PHE A 155 -40.50 6.38 -7.45
CA PHE A 155 -39.54 7.48 -7.66
C PHE A 155 -38.11 6.99 -7.55
N LYS A 156 -37.24 7.56 -8.39
CA LYS A 156 -35.78 7.35 -8.29
C LYS A 156 -35.29 7.85 -6.92
N GLY A 157 -34.36 7.13 -6.32
CA GLY A 157 -33.81 7.48 -4.99
C GLY A 157 -34.67 7.04 -3.81
N LYS A 158 -35.82 6.37 -4.00
CA LYS A 158 -36.61 5.78 -2.92
C LYS A 158 -35.74 4.83 -2.07
N ARG A 159 -35.73 5.05 -0.75
CA ARG A 159 -34.95 4.22 0.19
C ARG A 159 -35.50 2.81 0.26
N SER A 160 -34.72 1.83 -0.17
CA SER A 160 -35.09 0.42 -0.27
C SER A 160 -34.00 -0.49 0.30
N PRO A 161 -34.31 -1.76 0.61
CA PRO A 161 -33.30 -2.74 0.98
C PRO A 161 -32.19 -2.83 -0.07
N GLY A 162 -30.98 -3.19 0.34
CA GLY A 162 -29.86 -3.32 -0.57
C GLY A 162 -28.53 -3.38 0.16
N ARG A 163 -27.45 -3.35 -0.62
CA ARG A 163 -26.09 -3.36 -0.10
C ARG A 163 -25.83 -2.16 0.80
N MET A 164 -25.19 -2.42 1.94
CA MET A 164 -24.75 -1.41 2.89
C MET A 164 -23.28 -1.59 3.19
N GLY A 165 -22.56 -0.47 3.32
CA GLY A 165 -21.12 -0.47 3.55
C GLY A 165 -20.30 -0.83 2.32
N ASN A 166 -18.96 -0.89 2.50
CA ASN A 166 -17.96 -0.94 1.44
C ASN A 166 -18.08 0.25 0.48
N ASP A 167 -18.46 1.39 1.06
CA ASP A 167 -18.50 2.68 0.39
C ASP A 167 -17.24 3.47 0.72
N GLN A 168 -16.77 4.29 -0.21
CA GLN A 168 -15.66 5.20 0.02
C GLN A 168 -16.13 6.32 0.94
N ILE A 169 -15.43 6.49 2.06
CA ILE A 169 -15.72 7.52 3.06
C ILE A 169 -14.45 8.33 3.30
N THR A 170 -14.59 9.64 3.33
CA THR A 170 -13.51 10.55 3.70
C THR A 170 -13.83 11.19 5.04
N THR A 171 -12.99 10.97 6.02
CA THR A 171 -13.03 11.68 7.31
C THR A 171 -12.05 12.83 7.21
N LYS A 172 -12.57 14.05 7.34
CA LYS A 172 -11.79 15.28 7.18
C LYS A 172 -11.25 15.81 8.50
N ASN A 173 -10.22 16.65 8.42
CA ASN A 173 -9.65 17.39 9.55
C ASN A 173 -9.23 16.52 10.74
N LEU A 174 -8.63 15.36 10.46
CA LEU A 174 -8.03 14.53 11.52
C LEU A 174 -6.65 15.07 11.86
N GLU A 175 -6.36 15.21 13.14
CA GLU A 175 -5.07 15.66 13.67
C GLU A 175 -4.10 14.48 13.78
N ILE A 176 -2.86 14.68 13.37
CA ILE A 176 -1.77 13.72 13.59
C ILE A 176 -1.25 13.94 15.02
N ALA A 177 -1.39 12.92 15.85
CA ALA A 177 -1.01 12.97 17.26
C ALA A 177 0.45 12.55 17.49
N GLY A 178 1.05 11.82 16.55
CA GLY A 178 2.44 11.40 16.57
C GLY A 178 2.85 10.75 15.26
N VAL A 179 4.16 10.75 15.00
CA VAL A 179 4.78 10.15 13.82
C VAL A 179 5.95 9.30 14.29
N ASP A 180 5.95 8.02 13.94
CA ASP A 180 7.05 7.09 14.15
C ASP A 180 7.78 6.88 12.82
N PRO A 181 8.87 7.60 12.54
CA PRO A 181 9.55 7.55 11.24
C PRO A 181 10.21 6.19 10.97
N GLU A 182 10.77 5.53 12.00
CA GLU A 182 11.46 4.24 11.87
C GLU A 182 10.51 3.13 11.39
N GLU A 183 9.32 3.04 11.98
CA GLU A 183 8.31 2.06 11.58
C GLU A 183 7.42 2.53 10.43
N GLY A 184 7.49 3.81 10.07
CA GLY A 184 6.61 4.46 9.10
C GLY A 184 5.15 4.45 9.57
N VAL A 185 4.91 4.68 10.86
CA VAL A 185 3.58 4.66 11.46
C VAL A 185 3.12 6.06 11.81
N LEU A 186 1.92 6.41 11.34
CA LEU A 186 1.22 7.64 11.71
C LEU A 186 0.15 7.34 12.77
N LEU A 187 0.18 8.10 13.87
CA LEU A 187 -0.83 8.07 14.92
C LEU A 187 -1.84 9.18 14.66
N ILE A 188 -3.01 8.82 14.14
CA ILE A 188 -4.03 9.79 13.75
C ILE A 188 -5.13 9.80 14.80
N LYS A 189 -5.43 10.96 15.35
CA LYS A 189 -6.46 11.16 16.38
C LYS A 189 -7.84 10.84 15.85
N GLY A 190 -8.54 9.94 16.55
CA GLY A 190 -9.90 9.53 16.20
C GLY A 190 -9.98 8.28 15.34
N ALA A 191 -11.14 8.06 14.73
CA ALA A 191 -11.47 6.86 13.98
C ALA A 191 -11.35 7.07 12.48
N ILE A 192 -10.74 6.10 11.79
CA ILE A 192 -10.68 6.04 10.33
C ILE A 192 -11.57 4.88 9.86
N ALA A 193 -12.31 5.10 8.77
CA ALA A 193 -13.18 4.09 8.19
C ALA A 193 -12.43 2.81 7.79
N GLY A 194 -13.13 1.69 7.76
CA GLY A 194 -12.61 0.41 7.28
C GLY A 194 -12.17 -0.56 8.37
N ALA A 195 -11.85 -1.76 7.95
CA ALA A 195 -11.30 -2.82 8.79
C ALA A 195 -9.79 -2.65 8.96
N ASN A 196 -9.22 -3.34 9.96
CA ASN A 196 -7.78 -3.46 10.07
C ASN A 196 -7.24 -4.16 8.82
N GLY A 197 -6.11 -3.69 8.30
CA GLY A 197 -5.54 -4.16 7.05
C GLY A 197 -6.06 -3.46 5.78
N ASN A 198 -7.07 -2.58 5.87
CA ASN A 198 -7.56 -1.82 4.72
C ASN A 198 -6.62 -0.69 4.33
N LEU A 199 -6.60 -0.41 3.01
CA LEU A 199 -5.91 0.74 2.44
C LEU A 199 -6.57 2.03 2.88
N VAL A 200 -5.75 3.01 3.25
CA VAL A 200 -6.14 4.37 3.59
C VAL A 200 -5.34 5.33 2.71
N CYS A 201 -6.01 6.29 2.11
CA CYS A 201 -5.39 7.39 1.40
C CYS A 201 -5.42 8.61 2.31
N LEU A 202 -4.27 9.16 2.64
CA LEU A 202 -4.13 10.35 3.46
C LEU A 202 -3.77 11.53 2.57
N LYS A 203 -4.42 12.66 2.80
CA LYS A 203 -4.16 13.94 2.16
C LYS A 203 -4.04 15.00 3.24
N GLY A 204 -3.03 15.85 3.16
CA GLY A 204 -2.81 16.97 4.07
C GLY A 204 -2.48 18.24 3.33
N GLU A 205 -2.57 19.35 4.02
CA GLU A 205 -2.09 20.64 3.55
C GLU A 205 -0.57 20.72 3.70
N GLY A 206 0.09 21.53 2.88
CA GLY A 206 1.55 21.74 2.89
C GLY A 206 2.23 21.23 1.63
N GLU A 207 3.52 21.48 1.54
CA GLU A 207 4.37 21.08 0.41
C GLU A 207 4.99 19.71 0.66
N LEU A 208 5.16 18.94 -0.42
CA LEU A 208 5.85 17.64 -0.37
C LEU A 208 7.35 17.86 -0.45
N VAL A 209 8.07 17.43 0.58
CA VAL A 209 9.53 17.28 0.51
C VAL A 209 9.81 15.91 -0.09
N LEU A 210 10.45 15.88 -1.24
CA LEU A 210 10.72 14.67 -2.02
C LEU A 210 12.20 14.31 -1.90
N GLU A 211 12.47 13.08 -1.52
CA GLU A 211 13.82 12.52 -1.62
C GLU A 211 14.02 11.96 -3.04
N ASN A 212 14.96 12.51 -3.77
CA ASN A 212 15.37 11.99 -5.07
C ASN A 212 16.24 10.75 -4.86
N PRO A 213 15.95 9.61 -5.51
CA PRO A 213 16.74 8.39 -5.39
C PRO A 213 18.19 8.57 -5.86
N ASN A 214 18.49 9.59 -6.66
CA ASN A 214 19.85 9.87 -7.12
C ASN A 214 20.79 10.44 -6.02
N ASN A 215 20.26 11.03 -4.95
CA ASN A 215 21.11 11.56 -3.88
C ASN A 215 21.61 10.49 -2.91
N GLN A 216 21.02 9.29 -2.91
CA GLN A 216 21.50 8.21 -2.03
C GLN A 216 22.77 7.53 -2.58
N SER A 217 22.99 7.53 -3.91
CA SER A 217 24.22 6.99 -4.51
C SER A 217 25.42 7.92 -4.32
N GLU A 218 25.23 9.24 -4.21
CA GLU A 218 26.32 10.20 -4.01
C GLU A 218 26.76 10.29 -2.55
N SER A 219 25.88 10.07 -1.57
CA SER A 219 26.23 10.08 -0.15
C SER A 219 26.93 8.79 0.31
N GLU A 220 26.65 7.64 -0.31
CA GLU A 220 27.36 6.39 -0.02
C GLU A 220 28.74 6.31 -0.70
N GLU A 221 28.95 6.98 -1.83
CA GLU A 221 30.27 7.07 -2.46
C GLU A 221 31.17 8.14 -1.82
N ALA A 222 30.60 9.20 -1.27
CA ALA A 222 31.36 10.23 -0.55
C ALA A 222 31.90 9.72 0.80
N GLY A 223 31.11 8.91 1.53
CA GLY A 223 31.51 8.32 2.81
C GLY A 223 32.61 7.24 2.69
N LYS A 224 32.82 6.63 1.51
CA LYS A 224 33.89 5.65 1.26
C LYS A 224 35.21 6.26 0.78
N LYS A 225 35.22 7.55 0.48
CA LYS A 225 36.46 8.23 0.01
C LYS A 225 37.23 8.96 1.10
N GLU A 226 36.67 9.14 2.29
CA GLU A 226 37.38 9.86 3.39
C GLU A 226 38.14 8.96 4.38
N GLU A 227 38.09 7.63 4.26
CA GLU A 227 38.84 6.72 5.14
C GLU A 227 40.11 6.12 4.51
N LYS A 228 40.67 6.73 3.45
CA LYS A 228 41.96 6.29 2.91
C LYS A 228 42.86 7.46 2.57
N GLN A 229 43.60 7.97 3.57
CA GLN A 229 44.91 8.58 3.40
C GLN A 229 45.59 8.79 4.79
N PRO A 230 46.94 8.88 4.84
CA PRO A 230 47.91 7.78 4.73
C PRO A 230 48.87 7.83 5.93
N GLU A 231 49.51 6.76 6.31
CA GLU A 231 50.78 6.83 7.06
C GLU A 231 51.89 6.22 6.22
N THR A 232 52.89 7.06 6.06
CA THR A 232 54.09 7.01 5.28
C THR A 232 55.16 6.10 5.85
N GLU A 233 55.90 5.46 4.95
CA GLU A 233 57.33 5.17 4.94
C GLU A 233 58.00 4.35 6.08
N THR A 234 58.58 3.20 5.78
CA THR A 234 60.03 3.09 5.47
C THR A 234 60.44 1.62 5.27
N SER A 235 61.24 1.47 4.20
CA SER A 235 62.44 0.62 4.03
C SER A 235 62.34 -0.87 3.69
N ALA A 236 63.00 -1.15 2.58
CA ALA A 236 63.87 -2.28 2.22
C ALA A 236 63.24 -3.55 1.60
N ALA A 237 63.61 -3.69 0.34
CA ALA A 237 63.60 -4.90 -0.50
C ALA A 237 64.66 -5.92 -0.03
N PRO A 238 64.87 -7.07 -0.72
CA PRO A 238 63.99 -7.99 -1.44
C PRO A 238 64.23 -9.46 -1.04
N GLU A 239 63.30 -10.39 -1.35
CA GLU A 239 63.71 -11.78 -1.64
C GLU A 239 62.65 -12.49 -2.50
N GLU A 240 63.14 -12.95 -3.59
CA GLU A 240 62.50 -13.76 -4.61
C GLU A 240 62.22 -15.19 -4.17
N THR A 241 61.32 -15.83 -4.90
CA THR A 241 61.23 -17.25 -5.23
C THR A 241 60.42 -18.17 -4.31
N GLN A 242 59.63 -18.95 -5.02
CA GLN A 242 59.00 -20.26 -4.69
C GLN A 242 57.58 -20.25 -4.10
N LYS A 243 56.60 -20.44 -4.97
CA LYS A 243 55.76 -21.62 -5.09
C LYS A 243 54.73 -21.50 -6.21
N LYS A 244 55.12 -21.87 -7.41
CA LYS A 244 54.26 -22.53 -8.38
C LYS A 244 54.42 -24.02 -8.11
N GLN A 245 53.33 -24.68 -7.72
CA GLN A 245 53.07 -26.13 -7.82
C GLN A 245 52.10 -26.47 -6.70
N GLU A 246 50.84 -26.58 -7.04
CA GLU A 246 49.75 -27.29 -6.33
C GLU A 246 48.39 -26.81 -6.80
N THR A 247 48.07 -27.01 -8.07
CA THR A 247 46.72 -26.91 -8.60
C THR A 247 46.54 -27.70 -9.90
N GLU A 248 46.94 -28.98 -9.87
CA GLU A 248 46.72 -29.87 -11.04
C GLU A 248 46.26 -31.31 -10.67
N GLU A 249 45.86 -31.58 -9.43
CA GLU A 249 45.47 -32.97 -9.02
C GLU A 249 44.01 -33.15 -8.52
N THR A 250 43.07 -32.25 -8.84
CA THR A 250 41.69 -32.44 -8.42
C THR A 250 40.67 -32.36 -9.56
N LYS A 251 41.08 -32.80 -10.78
CA LYS A 251 40.12 -32.85 -11.90
C LYS A 251 39.89 -34.22 -12.52
N GLU A 252 40.47 -35.29 -12.02
CA GLU A 252 40.35 -36.66 -12.62
C GLU A 252 39.48 -37.67 -11.80
N GLU A 253 38.86 -37.33 -10.72
CA GLU A 253 38.03 -38.27 -9.96
C GLU A 253 36.51 -38.12 -10.03
N LYS A 254 35.98 -37.40 -11.05
CA LYS A 254 34.50 -37.21 -11.18
C LYS A 254 33.88 -37.73 -12.47
N GLU A 255 34.60 -38.49 -13.30
CA GLU A 255 34.04 -39.05 -14.55
C GLU A 255 33.83 -40.57 -14.60
N ILE A 256 33.88 -41.30 -13.48
CA ILE A 256 33.60 -42.74 -13.48
C ILE A 256 32.50 -43.07 -12.45
N LYS A 257 31.27 -42.65 -12.70
CA LYS A 257 30.07 -43.20 -12.04
C LYS A 257 28.76 -42.73 -12.66
N THR A 258 28.61 -42.91 -13.95
CA THR A 258 27.28 -42.88 -14.58
C THR A 258 27.27 -43.79 -15.81
N GLU A 259 27.39 -45.09 -15.57
CA GLU A 259 26.96 -46.11 -16.52
C GLU A 259 26.59 -47.36 -15.73
N SER A 260 25.32 -47.65 -15.72
CA SER A 260 24.68 -48.95 -15.62
C SER A 260 23.37 -48.86 -14.79
N ALA A 261 22.29 -48.89 -15.45
CA ALA A 261 21.20 -49.86 -15.27
C ALA A 261 19.85 -49.31 -15.74
N THR A 262 19.50 -49.60 -16.94
CA THR A 262 18.15 -50.02 -17.33
C THR A 262 18.23 -51.56 -17.50
N PRO A 263 17.14 -52.38 -17.63
CA PRO A 263 15.76 -52.05 -17.96
C PRO A 263 14.71 -52.95 -17.21
N ASP A 264 13.48 -52.80 -17.67
CA ASP A 264 12.44 -53.81 -17.93
C ASP A 264 11.17 -53.87 -17.09
N SER A 265 10.13 -53.81 -17.89
CA SER A 265 8.87 -54.58 -17.94
C SER A 265 7.77 -54.21 -16.92
N GLU A 266 6.68 -53.91 -17.39
CA GLU A 266 5.51 -54.52 -18.05
C GLU A 266 4.23 -54.40 -17.20
N GLN A 267 3.22 -53.89 -17.85
CA GLN A 267 1.81 -54.36 -17.87
C GLN A 267 0.96 -54.36 -16.58
N GLY A 268 -0.20 -53.80 -16.74
CA GLY A 268 -1.36 -54.12 -15.91
C GLY A 268 -2.52 -53.16 -16.06
N GLU A 269 -3.30 -53.39 -17.12
CA GLU A 269 -4.68 -52.96 -17.28
C GLU A 269 -5.57 -53.22 -16.05
N VAL A 270 -6.66 -52.49 -15.98
CA VAL A 270 -8.08 -52.82 -15.93
C VAL A 270 -8.92 -52.09 -14.89
N LYS A 271 -9.80 -51.29 -15.42
CA LYS A 271 -11.23 -51.03 -15.10
C LYS A 271 -11.69 -51.04 -13.63
N LYS A 272 -12.23 -49.95 -13.22
CA LYS A 272 -13.68 -49.67 -13.13
C LYS A 272 -13.96 -48.22 -12.90
#